data_86b42f28873ab2af3ee1c34149fa5116
#
_entry.id   86b42f28873ab2af3ee1c34149fa5116
#
_cell.length_a   1.000
_cell.length_b   1.000
_cell.length_c   1.000
_cell.angle_alpha   90.00
_cell.angle_beta   90.00
_cell.angle_gamma   90.00
#
_symmetry.space_group_name_H-M   'P 1'
#
loop_
_entity.id
_entity.type
_entity.pdbx_description
1 polymer ?
#
loop_
_entity_poly.entity_id
_entity_poly.type
_entity_poly.pdbx_seq_one_letter_code
_entity_poly.pdbx_strand_id
1 'polypeptide(L)'
;MQDFEHNQRFRMARLTIASYCTTFLKPEMLHIYRQVTSLRRTQTFVMTKRIEHPRRFPFDDIELIPRPHRNLLRHGWMKFVERRPALIYRGEYQMLVSILALRGADMMHIYFGHTGVHLLPFIREWNKPCLVSFHGADVAIKQDVENYVKKLRVLFDSVAVVLARSQSLADRLIKFGCPPEKIRINRTGIPLREFSPVPREFPTDGHWQILQACRLIEKKGVGSAIRAFSIFAREFPKAEFIIAGKGPLQPELQALAQKLGVAGKVHFCGFLSQSDLRRLYGRAHIFIHPSETPPDENQEGVPNSILEAMATGLPIIATRHGGIPEAVTENLNGFLSDERDIKSLGRSMVALANSPELYARFSAAGRLAVAENFDQEITNRELERIYEEVCHSGVVQESKRGEVALPAPLIESVVAK
;
A
#
# COMPACT_ATOMS: atom_id res chain seq x y z
N MET A 1 -9.79 37.47 39.65
CA MET A 1 -10.49 37.60 38.36
C MET A 1 -9.46 37.78 37.22
N GLN A 2 -8.26 37.18 37.35
CA GLN A 2 -7.17 37.26 36.35
C GLN A 2 -6.63 35.88 35.91
N ASP A 3 -7.22 34.77 36.39
CA ASP A 3 -6.75 33.41 36.05
C ASP A 3 -7.66 32.64 35.06
N PHE A 4 -8.66 33.32 34.45
CA PHE A 4 -9.59 32.67 33.48
C PHE A 4 -9.25 32.92 32.01
N GLU A 5 -8.29 33.77 31.68
CA GLU A 5 -7.98 34.17 30.30
C GLU A 5 -6.77 33.44 29.68
N HIS A 6 -6.07 32.57 30.41
CA HIS A 6 -4.83 31.96 29.90
C HIS A 6 -4.99 30.52 29.35
N ASN A 7 -6.21 29.99 29.22
CA ASN A 7 -6.47 28.62 28.80
C ASN A 7 -7.27 28.47 27.48
N GLN A 8 -7.42 29.54 26.72
CA GLN A 8 -7.75 29.47 25.32
C GLN A 8 -6.48 29.22 24.47
N ARG A 9 -5.74 28.15 24.74
CA ARG A 9 -4.83 27.58 23.74
C ARG A 9 -5.68 27.22 22.53
N PHE A 10 -5.46 27.94 21.44
CA PHE A 10 -5.95 27.67 20.10
C PHE A 10 -6.09 26.17 19.89
N ARG A 11 -7.29 25.66 19.97
CA ARG A 11 -7.65 24.37 19.41
C ARG A 11 -7.61 24.60 17.91
N MET A 12 -6.43 24.47 17.28
CA MET A 12 -6.33 24.49 15.84
C MET A 12 -7.37 23.51 15.32
N ALA A 13 -8.29 23.99 14.50
CA ALA A 13 -9.30 23.14 13.89
C ALA A 13 -8.58 21.97 13.21
N ARG A 14 -9.04 20.75 13.46
CA ARG A 14 -8.44 19.57 12.83
C ARG A 14 -8.57 19.71 11.33
N LEU A 15 -7.48 19.47 10.59
CA LEU A 15 -7.49 19.45 9.14
C LEU A 15 -8.47 18.39 8.65
N THR A 16 -9.26 18.73 7.65
CA THR A 16 -10.19 17.82 6.98
C THR A 16 -9.59 17.32 5.67
N ILE A 17 -9.26 16.04 5.62
CA ILE A 17 -8.59 15.40 4.49
C ILE A 17 -9.59 14.57 3.69
N ALA A 18 -9.73 14.87 2.39
CA ALA A 18 -10.50 14.05 1.45
C ALA A 18 -9.61 12.94 0.91
N SER A 19 -9.81 11.71 1.36
CA SER A 19 -9.10 10.52 0.88
C SER A 19 -9.78 9.94 -0.34
N TYR A 20 -9.19 10.09 -1.54
CA TYR A 20 -9.78 9.64 -2.79
C TYR A 20 -9.19 8.31 -3.28
N CYS A 21 -10.05 7.31 -3.48
CA CYS A 21 -9.71 6.08 -4.19
C CYS A 21 -10.89 5.61 -5.06
N THR A 22 -10.62 5.07 -6.25
CA THR A 22 -11.67 4.68 -7.21
C THR A 22 -12.59 3.59 -6.67
N THR A 23 -12.05 2.64 -5.92
CA THR A 23 -12.81 1.60 -5.22
C THR A 23 -12.26 1.49 -3.81
N PHE A 24 -13.12 1.48 -2.81
CA PHE A 24 -12.77 1.37 -1.40
C PHE A 24 -13.24 0.03 -0.82
N LEU A 25 -12.60 -0.41 0.27
CA LEU A 25 -12.87 -1.64 1.02
C LEU A 25 -12.57 -2.94 0.26
N LYS A 26 -11.61 -2.92 -0.67
CA LYS A 26 -11.07 -4.14 -1.27
C LYS A 26 -10.13 -4.86 -0.30
N PRO A 27 -10.19 -6.19 -0.19
CA PRO A 27 -9.26 -6.95 0.66
C PRO A 27 -7.78 -6.72 0.32
N GLU A 28 -7.45 -6.54 -0.96
CA GLU A 28 -6.09 -6.28 -1.42
C GLU A 28 -5.60 -4.86 -1.06
N MET A 29 -6.51 -3.98 -0.67
CA MET A 29 -6.25 -2.58 -0.29
C MET A 29 -6.42 -2.36 1.22
N LEU A 30 -6.30 -3.41 2.03
CA LEU A 30 -6.44 -3.37 3.49
C LEU A 30 -5.54 -2.31 4.13
N HIS A 31 -4.37 -2.06 3.58
CA HIS A 31 -3.43 -1.04 4.06
C HIS A 31 -4.01 0.38 3.94
N ILE A 32 -4.79 0.69 2.89
CA ILE A 32 -5.46 1.99 2.76
C ILE A 32 -6.56 2.12 3.80
N TYR A 33 -7.38 1.08 3.97
CA TYR A 33 -8.40 1.04 5.01
C TYR A 33 -7.80 1.28 6.39
N ARG A 34 -6.77 0.51 6.76
CA ARG A 34 -6.06 0.67 8.04
C ARG A 34 -5.49 2.07 8.21
N GLN A 35 -4.92 2.65 7.17
CA GLN A 35 -4.38 4.01 7.21
C GLN A 35 -5.49 5.04 7.48
N VAL A 36 -6.53 5.06 6.65
CA VAL A 36 -7.64 6.03 6.75
C VAL A 36 -8.36 5.95 8.10
N THR A 37 -8.64 4.74 8.58
CA THR A 37 -9.40 4.54 9.83
C THR A 37 -8.60 4.76 11.12
N SER A 38 -7.29 4.96 11.01
CA SER A 38 -6.41 5.09 12.18
C SER A 38 -5.73 6.46 12.31
N LEU A 39 -6.08 7.42 11.47
CA LEU A 39 -5.68 8.82 11.63
C LEU A 39 -6.34 9.40 12.90
N ARG A 40 -5.58 10.13 13.72
CA ARG A 40 -6.06 10.63 15.02
C ARG A 40 -6.05 12.14 15.14
N ARG A 41 -5.14 12.82 14.44
CA ARG A 41 -4.93 14.28 14.53
C ARG A 41 -5.69 15.02 13.43
N THR A 42 -6.01 14.34 12.34
CA THR A 42 -6.78 14.85 11.21
C THR A 42 -8.18 14.22 11.17
N GLN A 43 -9.13 14.94 10.61
CA GLN A 43 -10.43 14.39 10.23
C GLN A 43 -10.34 13.91 8.79
N THR A 44 -10.80 12.71 8.48
CA THR A 44 -10.76 12.20 7.10
C THR A 44 -12.09 11.57 6.72
N PHE A 45 -12.49 11.79 5.48
CA PHE A 45 -13.57 11.08 4.83
C PHE A 45 -13.08 10.49 3.50
N VAL A 46 -13.72 9.43 3.04
CA VAL A 46 -13.33 8.76 1.80
C VAL A 46 -14.26 9.15 0.67
N MET A 47 -13.69 9.61 -0.44
CA MET A 47 -14.39 9.79 -1.71
C MET A 47 -14.12 8.60 -2.61
N THR A 48 -15.17 7.91 -3.08
CA THR A 48 -15.02 6.71 -3.92
C THR A 48 -16.13 6.56 -4.93
N LYS A 49 -15.87 5.82 -6.02
CA LYS A 49 -16.89 5.47 -7.03
C LYS A 49 -17.58 4.13 -6.74
N ARG A 50 -16.96 3.28 -5.90
CA ARG A 50 -17.44 1.94 -5.60
C ARG A 50 -17.00 1.53 -4.20
N ILE A 51 -17.90 0.90 -3.48
CA ILE A 51 -17.66 0.29 -2.17
C ILE A 51 -17.74 -1.23 -2.36
N GLU A 52 -16.77 -1.97 -1.82
CA GLU A 52 -16.75 -3.42 -1.78
C GLU A 52 -16.63 -3.89 -0.32
N HIS A 53 -17.30 -4.99 0.05
CA HIS A 53 -17.21 -5.62 1.36
C HIS A 53 -17.42 -4.71 2.60
N PRO A 54 -18.43 -3.80 2.66
CA PRO A 54 -18.61 -2.87 3.78
C PRO A 54 -18.89 -3.58 5.11
N ARG A 55 -19.48 -4.79 5.09
CA ARG A 55 -19.68 -5.59 6.32
C ARG A 55 -18.37 -6.11 6.91
N ARG A 56 -17.34 -6.30 6.07
CA ARG A 56 -16.02 -6.80 6.50
C ARG A 56 -15.11 -5.67 6.98
N PHE A 57 -15.29 -4.49 6.42
CA PHE A 57 -14.48 -3.30 6.65
C PHE A 57 -15.41 -2.14 7.02
N PRO A 58 -15.90 -2.06 8.27
CA PRO A 58 -16.83 -1.02 8.68
C PRO A 58 -16.16 0.36 8.66
N PHE A 59 -16.75 1.29 7.92
CA PHE A 59 -16.36 2.69 7.88
C PHE A 59 -17.53 3.49 7.28
N ASP A 60 -18.02 4.50 8.00
CA ASP A 60 -19.26 5.19 7.63
C ASP A 60 -19.02 6.54 6.95
N ASP A 61 -17.84 7.15 7.13
CA ASP A 61 -17.54 8.47 6.57
C ASP A 61 -17.08 8.38 5.09
N ILE A 62 -18.00 7.97 4.25
CA ILE A 62 -17.79 7.72 2.82
C ILE A 62 -18.73 8.57 1.98
N GLU A 63 -18.16 9.35 1.07
CA GLU A 63 -18.85 10.06 0.01
C GLU A 63 -18.80 9.24 -1.28
N LEU A 64 -19.93 8.66 -1.64
CA LEU A 64 -20.02 7.90 -2.89
C LEU A 64 -20.23 8.89 -4.05
N ILE A 65 -19.30 8.90 -4.99
CA ILE A 65 -19.41 9.71 -6.20
C ILE A 65 -20.39 9.01 -7.15
N PRO A 66 -21.62 9.53 -7.33
CA PRO A 66 -22.63 8.91 -8.15
C PRO A 66 -22.22 8.94 -9.62
N ARG A 67 -22.75 7.99 -10.39
CA ARG A 67 -22.61 8.04 -11.85
C ARG A 67 -23.60 9.10 -12.37
N PRO A 68 -23.15 10.15 -13.05
CA PRO A 68 -24.06 11.15 -13.59
C PRO A 68 -25.01 10.52 -14.63
N HIS A 69 -26.22 11.07 -14.74
CA HIS A 69 -27.17 10.64 -15.75
C HIS A 69 -26.59 10.79 -17.16
N ARG A 70 -26.63 9.74 -17.96
CA ARG A 70 -26.05 9.70 -19.29
C ARG A 70 -26.94 10.45 -20.29
N ASN A 71 -26.62 11.70 -20.59
CA ASN A 71 -27.04 12.30 -21.86
C ASN A 71 -26.04 11.88 -22.94
N LEU A 72 -26.38 10.84 -23.71
CA LEU A 72 -25.50 10.21 -24.70
C LEU A 72 -25.03 11.20 -25.79
N LEU A 73 -25.91 12.12 -26.24
CA LEU A 73 -25.60 13.12 -27.26
C LEU A 73 -24.56 14.12 -26.74
N ARG A 74 -24.79 14.68 -25.56
CA ARG A 74 -23.84 15.59 -24.91
C ARG A 74 -22.48 14.88 -24.63
N HIS A 75 -22.51 13.64 -24.18
CA HIS A 75 -21.29 12.84 -23.96
C HIS A 75 -20.50 12.64 -25.26
N GLY A 76 -21.18 12.27 -26.34
CA GLY A 76 -20.56 12.11 -27.64
C GLY A 76 -19.94 13.40 -28.13
N TRP A 77 -20.66 14.51 -28.07
CA TRP A 77 -20.17 15.80 -28.45
C TRP A 77 -18.91 16.23 -27.66
N MET A 78 -18.99 16.21 -26.33
CA MET A 78 -17.87 16.59 -25.47
C MET A 78 -16.64 15.68 -25.64
N LYS A 79 -16.86 14.38 -25.91
CA LYS A 79 -15.78 13.41 -26.11
C LYS A 79 -15.13 13.52 -27.47
N PHE A 80 -15.91 13.61 -28.55
CA PHE A 80 -15.41 13.46 -29.91
C PHE A 80 -15.18 14.79 -30.61
N VAL A 81 -15.99 15.83 -30.31
CA VAL A 81 -15.87 17.16 -30.91
C VAL A 81 -15.02 18.07 -30.05
N GLU A 82 -15.37 18.25 -28.78
CA GLU A 82 -14.62 19.12 -27.86
C GLU A 82 -13.35 18.46 -27.29
N ARG A 83 -13.19 17.14 -27.45
CA ARG A 83 -12.05 16.33 -26.92
C ARG A 83 -11.79 16.55 -25.43
N ARG A 84 -12.85 16.78 -24.64
CA ARG A 84 -12.76 17.02 -23.20
C ARG A 84 -12.27 15.77 -22.47
N PRO A 85 -11.51 15.92 -21.38
CA PRO A 85 -11.10 14.79 -20.49
C PRO A 85 -12.29 14.02 -19.93
N ALA A 86 -12.08 12.73 -19.66
CA ALA A 86 -13.13 11.84 -19.15
C ALA A 86 -13.79 12.35 -17.85
N LEU A 87 -13.03 12.97 -16.98
CA LEU A 87 -13.52 13.58 -15.74
C LEU A 87 -14.60 14.63 -15.99
N ILE A 88 -14.42 15.45 -17.05
CA ILE A 88 -15.34 16.54 -17.40
C ILE A 88 -16.57 16.01 -18.13
N TYR A 89 -16.40 15.25 -19.23
CA TYR A 89 -17.55 14.79 -20.00
C TYR A 89 -18.41 13.76 -19.25
N ARG A 90 -17.88 13.11 -18.20
CA ARG A 90 -18.64 12.25 -17.29
C ARG A 90 -19.33 13.01 -16.16
N GLY A 91 -19.13 14.33 -16.04
CA GLY A 91 -19.72 15.13 -14.97
C GLY A 91 -19.13 14.91 -13.58
N GLU A 92 -18.01 14.18 -13.48
CA GLU A 92 -17.37 13.89 -12.20
C GLU A 92 -16.75 15.13 -11.57
N TYR A 93 -16.29 16.08 -12.37
CA TYR A 93 -15.64 17.31 -11.92
C TYR A 93 -16.53 18.13 -10.96
N GLN A 94 -17.76 18.44 -11.37
CA GLN A 94 -18.69 19.21 -10.54
C GLN A 94 -19.01 18.53 -9.22
N MET A 95 -19.15 17.21 -9.25
CA MET A 95 -19.41 16.41 -8.04
C MET A 95 -18.25 16.48 -7.05
N LEU A 96 -17.00 16.39 -7.54
CA LEU A 96 -15.81 16.55 -6.68
C LEU A 96 -15.81 17.93 -6.01
N VAL A 97 -16.03 18.99 -6.78
CA VAL A 97 -16.08 20.37 -6.25
C VAL A 97 -17.16 20.50 -5.18
N SER A 98 -18.38 20.01 -5.46
CA SER A 98 -19.50 20.10 -4.52
C SER A 98 -19.24 19.34 -3.22
N ILE A 99 -18.75 18.10 -3.29
CA ILE A 99 -18.48 17.29 -2.10
C ILE A 99 -17.37 17.93 -1.25
N LEU A 100 -16.28 18.37 -1.88
CA LEU A 100 -15.14 18.97 -1.17
C LEU A 100 -15.53 20.28 -0.50
N ALA A 101 -16.36 21.11 -1.15
CA ALA A 101 -16.88 22.35 -0.59
C ALA A 101 -17.83 22.07 0.59
N LEU A 102 -18.78 21.14 0.43
CA LEU A 102 -19.74 20.76 1.46
C LEU A 102 -19.04 20.19 2.71
N ARG A 103 -18.02 19.36 2.51
CA ARG A 103 -17.25 18.74 3.60
C ARG A 103 -16.15 19.65 4.17
N GLY A 104 -15.95 20.83 3.62
CA GLY A 104 -14.91 21.77 4.06
C GLY A 104 -13.49 21.20 3.96
N ALA A 105 -13.22 20.34 2.95
CA ALA A 105 -11.93 19.70 2.81
C ALA A 105 -10.78 20.72 2.65
N ASP A 106 -9.71 20.54 3.44
CA ASP A 106 -8.51 21.39 3.38
C ASP A 106 -7.49 20.87 2.37
N MET A 107 -7.49 19.58 2.11
CA MET A 107 -6.59 18.90 1.18
C MET A 107 -7.23 17.63 0.63
N MET A 108 -6.75 17.18 -0.55
CA MET A 108 -7.10 15.87 -1.11
C MET A 108 -5.87 14.95 -1.14
N HIS A 109 -5.98 13.77 -0.51
CA HIS A 109 -5.04 12.67 -0.66
C HIS A 109 -5.56 11.67 -1.69
N ILE A 110 -4.89 11.57 -2.82
CA ILE A 110 -5.26 10.71 -3.95
C ILE A 110 -4.44 9.43 -3.90
N TYR A 111 -5.11 8.30 -3.80
CA TYR A 111 -4.46 6.99 -3.82
C TYR A 111 -4.27 6.51 -5.25
N PHE A 112 -3.04 6.13 -5.59
CA PHE A 112 -2.54 5.66 -6.87
C PHE A 112 -2.31 6.72 -7.94
N GLY A 113 -1.14 6.65 -8.58
CA GLY A 113 -0.72 7.57 -9.64
C GLY A 113 -1.66 7.62 -10.84
N HIS A 114 -2.21 6.48 -11.29
CA HIS A 114 -3.18 6.45 -12.40
C HIS A 114 -4.50 7.17 -12.04
N THR A 115 -4.88 7.16 -10.77
CA THR A 115 -6.03 7.95 -10.28
C THR A 115 -5.71 9.44 -10.32
N GLY A 116 -4.50 9.83 -9.90
CA GLY A 116 -4.02 11.21 -10.00
C GLY A 116 -4.02 11.72 -11.44
N VAL A 117 -3.53 10.91 -12.39
CA VAL A 117 -3.58 11.25 -13.83
C VAL A 117 -5.01 11.44 -14.33
N HIS A 118 -5.96 10.63 -13.88
CA HIS A 118 -7.38 10.81 -14.21
C HIS A 118 -7.96 12.13 -13.66
N LEU A 119 -7.50 12.52 -12.47
CA LEU A 119 -7.96 13.72 -11.77
C LEU A 119 -7.20 15.01 -12.17
N LEU A 120 -6.21 14.95 -13.07
CA LEU A 120 -5.41 16.09 -13.47
C LEU A 120 -6.22 17.38 -13.82
N PRO A 121 -7.34 17.32 -14.58
CA PRO A 121 -8.12 18.51 -14.87
C PRO A 121 -8.67 19.19 -13.62
N PHE A 122 -9.01 18.39 -12.59
CA PHE A 122 -9.47 18.88 -11.30
C PHE A 122 -8.32 19.43 -10.47
N ILE A 123 -7.20 18.69 -10.32
CA ILE A 123 -6.04 19.06 -9.51
C ILE A 123 -5.47 20.42 -9.93
N ARG A 124 -5.48 20.72 -11.23
CA ARG A 124 -4.92 21.95 -11.77
C ARG A 124 -5.78 23.19 -11.51
N GLU A 125 -7.07 23.01 -11.29
CA GLU A 125 -8.02 24.10 -11.10
C GLU A 125 -8.43 24.28 -9.63
N TRP A 126 -8.31 23.22 -8.83
CA TRP A 126 -8.63 23.30 -7.41
C TRP A 126 -7.57 24.11 -6.65
N ASN A 127 -8.01 25.07 -5.85
CA ASN A 127 -7.15 26.02 -5.15
C ASN A 127 -6.51 25.49 -3.87
N LYS A 128 -6.88 24.28 -3.41
CA LYS A 128 -6.30 23.65 -2.23
C LYS A 128 -5.31 22.54 -2.61
N PRO A 129 -4.36 22.19 -1.72
CA PRO A 129 -3.32 21.24 -2.06
C PRO A 129 -3.87 19.83 -2.32
N CYS A 130 -3.26 19.16 -3.31
CA CYS A 130 -3.43 17.74 -3.57
C CYS A 130 -2.12 17.00 -3.32
N LEU A 131 -2.23 15.82 -2.77
CA LEU A 131 -1.14 14.88 -2.53
C LEU A 131 -1.49 13.56 -3.23
N VAL A 132 -0.51 12.90 -3.84
CA VAL A 132 -0.71 11.60 -4.48
C VAL A 132 0.21 10.55 -3.89
N SER A 133 -0.33 9.37 -3.55
CA SER A 133 0.45 8.23 -3.06
C SER A 133 0.57 7.13 -4.11
N PHE A 134 1.80 6.62 -4.27
CA PHE A 134 2.15 5.52 -5.17
C PHE A 134 2.37 4.23 -4.39
N HIS A 135 1.91 3.10 -4.96
CA HIS A 135 1.85 1.82 -4.28
C HIS A 135 2.57 0.67 -5.02
N GLY A 136 3.34 0.98 -6.06
CA GLY A 136 4.13 0.04 -6.84
C GLY A 136 3.45 -0.40 -8.14
N ALA A 137 2.25 -0.95 -8.10
CA ALA A 137 1.53 -1.38 -9.30
C ALA A 137 1.18 -0.24 -10.28
N ASP A 138 1.14 0.97 -9.80
CA ASP A 138 0.85 2.20 -10.55
C ASP A 138 2.07 2.80 -11.27
N VAL A 139 3.25 2.23 -11.04
CA VAL A 139 4.50 2.54 -11.77
C VAL A 139 5.01 1.36 -12.58
N ALA A 140 4.27 0.24 -12.65
CA ALA A 140 4.62 -0.89 -13.49
C ALA A 140 4.55 -0.54 -14.98
N ILE A 141 5.36 -1.20 -15.80
CA ILE A 141 5.35 -1.02 -17.26
C ILE A 141 4.00 -1.54 -17.80
N LYS A 142 3.29 -0.66 -18.50
CA LYS A 142 2.02 -0.97 -19.18
C LYS A 142 2.14 -0.59 -20.64
N GLN A 143 1.17 -1.02 -21.43
CA GLN A 143 1.05 -0.49 -22.80
C GLN A 143 1.02 1.04 -22.77
N ASP A 144 1.71 1.69 -23.74
CA ASP A 144 1.82 3.16 -23.86
C ASP A 144 2.51 3.85 -22.65
N VAL A 145 3.65 3.30 -22.23
CA VAL A 145 4.44 3.81 -21.10
C VAL A 145 4.83 5.28 -21.29
N GLU A 146 5.26 5.67 -22.50
CA GLU A 146 5.69 7.06 -22.75
C GLU A 146 4.60 8.08 -22.48
N ASN A 147 3.39 7.82 -22.94
CA ASN A 147 2.25 8.72 -22.74
C ASN A 147 1.85 8.76 -21.25
N TYR A 148 1.93 7.61 -20.56
CA TYR A 148 1.68 7.59 -19.12
C TYR A 148 2.73 8.37 -18.36
N VAL A 149 4.02 8.21 -18.66
CA VAL A 149 5.12 8.98 -18.03
C VAL A 149 4.99 10.48 -18.31
N LYS A 150 4.64 10.88 -19.53
CA LYS A 150 4.35 12.29 -19.84
C LYS A 150 3.25 12.87 -18.95
N LYS A 151 2.16 12.12 -18.75
CA LYS A 151 1.06 12.51 -17.85
C LYS A 151 1.48 12.52 -16.38
N LEU A 152 2.35 11.59 -15.96
CA LEU A 152 2.91 11.58 -14.61
C LEU A 152 3.75 12.83 -14.33
N ARG A 153 4.57 13.29 -15.28
CA ARG A 153 5.33 14.53 -15.13
C ARG A 153 4.41 15.73 -14.89
N VAL A 154 3.33 15.86 -15.67
CA VAL A 154 2.32 16.89 -15.43
C VAL A 154 1.66 16.74 -14.06
N LEU A 155 1.42 15.51 -13.61
CA LEU A 155 0.88 15.26 -12.27
C LEU A 155 1.86 15.67 -11.17
N PHE A 156 3.15 15.32 -11.30
CA PHE A 156 4.19 15.72 -10.35
C PHE A 156 4.32 17.23 -10.21
N ASP A 157 4.21 17.97 -11.32
CA ASP A 157 4.22 19.44 -11.30
C ASP A 157 2.99 20.02 -10.60
N SER A 158 1.82 19.34 -10.74
CA SER A 158 0.53 19.85 -10.29
C SER A 158 0.20 19.53 -8.82
N VAL A 159 0.82 18.52 -8.22
CA VAL A 159 0.57 18.14 -6.81
C VAL A 159 1.59 18.78 -5.86
N ALA A 160 1.18 18.99 -4.62
CA ALA A 160 2.06 19.53 -3.59
C ALA A 160 3.14 18.52 -3.16
N VAL A 161 2.75 17.26 -2.94
CA VAL A 161 3.64 16.18 -2.48
C VAL A 161 3.28 14.88 -3.20
N VAL A 162 4.32 14.08 -3.44
CA VAL A 162 4.25 12.71 -3.95
C VAL A 162 4.71 11.77 -2.84
N LEU A 163 3.85 10.87 -2.39
CA LEU A 163 4.19 9.85 -1.40
C LEU A 163 4.65 8.55 -2.07
N ALA A 164 5.83 8.09 -1.70
CA ALA A 164 6.34 6.77 -2.06
C ALA A 164 6.32 5.81 -0.85
N ARG A 165 5.97 4.55 -1.08
CA ARG A 165 5.89 3.53 -0.02
C ARG A 165 7.24 2.90 0.33
N SER A 166 8.28 3.19 -0.44
CA SER A 166 9.64 2.68 -0.25
C SER A 166 10.65 3.56 -0.96
N GLN A 167 11.93 3.46 -0.60
CA GLN A 167 12.99 4.16 -1.30
C GLN A 167 13.11 3.69 -2.75
N SER A 168 13.02 2.38 -3.00
CA SER A 168 13.06 1.83 -4.36
C SER A 168 11.95 2.41 -5.26
N LEU A 169 10.76 2.64 -4.69
CA LEU A 169 9.67 3.30 -5.40
C LEU A 169 9.95 4.79 -5.62
N ALA A 170 10.53 5.49 -4.64
CA ALA A 170 10.94 6.89 -4.77
C ALA A 170 11.96 7.05 -5.90
N ASP A 171 12.99 6.20 -5.95
CA ASP A 171 14.02 6.20 -6.99
C ASP A 171 13.42 5.98 -8.38
N ARG A 172 12.42 5.12 -8.49
CA ARG A 172 11.69 4.91 -9.74
C ARG A 172 10.85 6.12 -10.16
N LEU A 173 10.20 6.79 -9.21
CA LEU A 173 9.47 8.03 -9.49
C LEU A 173 10.39 9.16 -9.95
N ILE A 174 11.60 9.26 -9.38
CA ILE A 174 12.65 10.20 -9.84
C ILE A 174 13.04 9.88 -11.29
N LYS A 175 13.24 8.62 -11.64
CA LYS A 175 13.52 8.21 -13.03
C LYS A 175 12.38 8.56 -14.00
N PHE A 176 11.15 8.61 -13.52
CA PHE A 176 10.00 9.07 -14.31
C PHE A 176 9.88 10.60 -14.39
N GLY A 177 10.76 11.32 -13.69
CA GLY A 177 10.85 12.79 -13.73
C GLY A 177 10.13 13.49 -12.57
N CYS A 178 9.87 12.78 -11.46
CA CYS A 178 9.39 13.44 -10.24
C CYS A 178 10.53 14.23 -9.59
N PRO A 179 10.36 15.51 -9.26
CA PRO A 179 11.36 16.28 -8.52
C PRO A 179 11.60 15.65 -7.13
N PRO A 180 12.86 15.37 -6.74
CA PRO A 180 13.18 14.72 -5.47
C PRO A 180 12.61 15.44 -4.25
N GLU A 181 12.59 16.77 -4.27
CA GLU A 181 12.07 17.62 -3.19
C GLU A 181 10.56 17.47 -2.96
N LYS A 182 9.82 17.01 -3.95
CA LYS A 182 8.38 16.71 -3.82
C LYS A 182 8.11 15.33 -3.25
N ILE A 183 9.10 14.44 -3.21
CA ILE A 183 8.92 13.07 -2.74
C ILE A 183 9.05 13.03 -1.21
N ARG A 184 8.10 12.34 -0.57
CA ARG A 184 8.17 11.93 0.83
C ARG A 184 7.95 10.44 0.92
N ILE A 185 8.76 9.76 1.73
CA ILE A 185 8.59 8.33 1.98
C ILE A 185 7.61 8.16 3.14
N ASN A 186 6.47 7.55 2.87
CA ASN A 186 5.52 7.15 3.90
C ASN A 186 5.28 5.64 3.78
N ARG A 187 6.00 4.87 4.57
CA ARG A 187 5.92 3.41 4.60
C ARG A 187 4.55 2.94 5.08
N THR A 188 4.13 1.77 4.60
CA THR A 188 2.94 1.13 5.14
C THR A 188 3.24 0.60 6.52
N GLY A 189 2.47 1.03 7.52
CA GLY A 189 2.52 0.47 8.86
C GLY A 189 1.53 -0.68 9.04
N ILE A 190 1.79 -1.52 10.04
CA ILE A 190 0.87 -2.57 10.48
C ILE A 190 0.41 -2.31 11.92
N PRO A 191 -0.81 -2.73 12.29
CA PRO A 191 -1.32 -2.56 13.65
C PRO A 191 -0.67 -3.60 14.58
N LEU A 192 0.43 -3.24 15.25
CA LEU A 192 1.20 -4.15 16.10
C LEU A 192 0.36 -4.85 17.18
N ARG A 193 -0.67 -4.18 17.70
CA ARG A 193 -1.61 -4.78 18.67
C ARG A 193 -2.36 -6.00 18.13
N GLU A 194 -2.48 -6.14 16.80
CA GLU A 194 -3.10 -7.29 16.14
C GLU A 194 -2.10 -8.44 15.90
N PHE A 195 -0.80 -8.15 15.93
CA PHE A 195 0.29 -9.08 15.66
C PHE A 195 1.22 -9.20 16.87
N SER A 196 0.63 -9.61 18.01
CA SER A 196 1.39 -9.78 19.25
C SER A 196 2.52 -10.77 19.09
N PRO A 197 3.66 -10.51 19.75
CA PRO A 197 4.77 -11.45 19.76
C PRO A 197 4.35 -12.82 20.30
N VAL A 198 4.82 -13.86 19.63
CA VAL A 198 4.64 -15.23 20.09
C VAL A 198 6.00 -15.78 20.51
N PRO A 199 6.14 -16.38 21.72
CA PRO A 199 7.35 -17.09 22.08
C PRO A 199 7.68 -18.13 21.02
N ARG A 200 8.94 -18.14 20.55
CA ARG A 200 9.38 -19.06 19.49
C ARG A 200 10.23 -20.15 20.09
N GLU A 201 9.72 -21.36 20.01
CA GLU A 201 10.51 -22.54 20.33
C GLU A 201 11.25 -22.99 19.08
N PHE A 202 12.51 -23.36 19.26
CA PHE A 202 13.33 -23.92 18.18
C PHE A 202 12.94 -25.40 17.98
N PRO A 203 12.58 -25.84 16.76
CA PRO A 203 12.14 -27.21 16.50
C PRO A 203 13.30 -28.21 16.60
N THR A 204 13.47 -28.83 17.76
CA THR A 204 14.54 -29.82 18.00
C THR A 204 14.22 -31.19 17.41
N ASP A 205 12.95 -31.45 17.08
CA ASP A 205 12.48 -32.72 16.50
C ASP A 205 12.54 -32.75 14.96
N GLY A 206 13.00 -31.68 14.36
CA GLY A 206 13.09 -31.49 12.90
C GLY A 206 11.75 -31.22 12.19
N HIS A 207 10.68 -30.95 12.94
CA HIS A 207 9.36 -30.63 12.37
C HIS A 207 9.23 -29.13 12.09
N TRP A 208 9.78 -28.70 11.00
CA TRP A 208 9.77 -27.30 10.56
C TRP A 208 8.52 -26.96 9.77
N GLN A 209 7.81 -25.89 10.17
CA GLN A 209 6.72 -25.31 9.40
C GLN A 209 7.19 -24.00 8.75
N ILE A 210 7.33 -24.05 7.43
CA ILE A 210 7.67 -22.89 6.61
C ILE A 210 6.38 -22.24 6.14
N LEU A 211 6.28 -20.91 6.16
CA LEU A 211 5.08 -20.19 5.76
C LEU A 211 5.40 -19.16 4.67
N GLN A 212 4.55 -19.10 3.65
CA GLN A 212 4.47 -17.96 2.73
C GLN A 212 3.02 -17.48 2.64
N ALA A 213 2.77 -16.18 2.82
CA ALA A 213 1.45 -15.58 2.71
C ALA A 213 1.45 -14.50 1.63
N CYS A 214 0.80 -14.77 0.48
CA CYS A 214 0.80 -13.86 -0.67
C CYS A 214 -0.23 -14.26 -1.72
N ARG A 215 -0.48 -13.38 -2.70
CA ARG A 215 -1.18 -13.77 -3.95
C ARG A 215 -0.28 -14.70 -4.77
N LEU A 216 -0.87 -15.71 -5.42
CA LEU A 216 -0.12 -16.66 -6.26
C LEU A 216 0.06 -16.08 -7.67
N ILE A 217 0.96 -15.11 -7.77
CA ILE A 217 1.37 -14.40 -8.99
C ILE A 217 2.89 -14.41 -9.09
N GLU A 218 3.43 -14.21 -10.29
CA GLU A 218 4.86 -14.30 -10.60
C GLU A 218 5.72 -13.48 -9.63
N LYS A 219 5.38 -12.21 -9.44
CA LYS A 219 6.11 -11.30 -8.54
C LYS A 219 6.39 -11.84 -7.13
N LYS A 220 5.59 -12.78 -6.65
CA LYS A 220 5.69 -13.32 -5.29
C LYS A 220 6.68 -14.49 -5.15
N GLY A 221 7.27 -14.93 -6.25
CA GLY A 221 8.33 -15.93 -6.25
C GLY A 221 7.95 -17.28 -5.61
N VAL A 222 6.65 -17.66 -5.62
CA VAL A 222 6.21 -18.90 -4.95
C VAL A 222 6.88 -20.13 -5.56
N GLY A 223 7.13 -20.12 -6.89
CA GLY A 223 7.89 -21.17 -7.57
C GLY A 223 9.33 -21.28 -7.04
N SER A 224 9.98 -20.14 -6.78
CA SER A 224 11.32 -20.07 -6.18
C SER A 224 11.31 -20.60 -4.75
N ALA A 225 10.26 -20.29 -3.97
CA ALA A 225 10.09 -20.82 -2.61
C ALA A 225 9.92 -22.35 -2.58
N ILE A 226 9.07 -22.90 -3.47
CA ILE A 226 8.87 -24.38 -3.56
C ILE A 226 10.19 -25.09 -3.93
N ARG A 227 10.97 -24.53 -4.85
CA ARG A 227 12.28 -25.06 -5.22
C ARG A 227 13.28 -25.02 -4.05
N ALA A 228 13.36 -23.88 -3.34
CA ALA A 228 14.19 -23.74 -2.15
C ALA A 228 13.76 -24.70 -1.04
N PHE A 229 12.45 -24.83 -0.82
CA PHE A 229 11.90 -25.80 0.11
C PHE A 229 12.26 -27.24 -0.26
N SER A 230 12.30 -27.60 -1.55
CA SER A 230 12.70 -28.96 -1.97
C SER A 230 14.16 -29.27 -1.59
N ILE A 231 15.05 -28.27 -1.51
CA ILE A 231 16.43 -28.44 -1.01
C ILE A 231 16.38 -28.67 0.51
N PHE A 232 15.65 -27.81 1.24
CA PHE A 232 15.49 -27.87 2.69
C PHE A 232 14.89 -29.21 3.17
N ALA A 233 13.85 -29.70 2.49
CA ALA A 233 13.14 -30.92 2.84
C ALA A 233 13.97 -32.22 2.70
N ARG A 234 15.13 -32.16 2.02
CA ARG A 234 16.08 -33.29 1.97
C ARG A 234 16.82 -33.47 3.28
N GLU A 235 17.17 -32.34 3.94
CA GLU A 235 17.87 -32.36 5.25
C GLU A 235 16.88 -32.46 6.40
N PHE A 236 15.68 -31.91 6.25
CA PHE A 236 14.59 -31.94 7.24
C PHE A 236 13.35 -32.65 6.68
N PRO A 237 13.33 -34.00 6.66
CA PRO A 237 12.26 -34.77 6.02
C PRO A 237 10.87 -34.58 6.63
N LYS A 238 10.77 -34.11 7.87
CA LYS A 238 9.50 -33.81 8.55
C LYS A 238 8.99 -32.40 8.29
N ALA A 239 9.74 -31.59 7.52
CA ALA A 239 9.35 -30.21 7.24
C ALA A 239 8.12 -30.13 6.34
N GLU A 240 7.30 -29.10 6.58
CA GLU A 240 6.11 -28.76 5.80
C GLU A 240 6.19 -27.32 5.30
N PHE A 241 5.63 -27.07 4.12
CA PHE A 241 5.53 -25.74 3.55
C PHE A 241 4.07 -25.35 3.36
N ILE A 242 3.64 -24.31 4.08
CA ILE A 242 2.27 -23.80 4.08
C ILE A 242 2.23 -22.54 3.20
N ILE A 243 1.37 -22.55 2.18
CA ILE A 243 1.17 -21.45 1.25
C ILE A 243 -0.24 -20.90 1.45
N ALA A 244 -0.34 -19.71 2.06
CA ALA A 244 -1.59 -19.01 2.30
C ALA A 244 -1.81 -17.95 1.22
N GLY A 245 -2.85 -18.15 0.40
CA GLY A 245 -3.23 -17.24 -0.67
C GLY A 245 -3.84 -17.93 -1.87
N LYS A 246 -4.33 -17.11 -2.82
CA LYS A 246 -4.91 -17.56 -4.09
C LYS A 246 -4.29 -16.79 -5.25
N GLY A 247 -4.33 -17.35 -6.44
CA GLY A 247 -3.91 -16.69 -7.67
C GLY A 247 -3.87 -17.63 -8.86
N PRO A 248 -3.66 -17.07 -10.06
CA PRO A 248 -3.74 -17.83 -11.32
C PRO A 248 -2.66 -18.93 -11.43
N LEU A 249 -1.51 -18.76 -10.75
CA LEU A 249 -0.40 -19.72 -10.83
C LEU A 249 -0.59 -20.99 -9.99
N GLN A 250 -1.69 -21.13 -9.24
CA GLN A 250 -1.86 -22.26 -8.31
C GLN A 250 -1.72 -23.63 -8.99
N PRO A 251 -2.32 -23.92 -10.17
CA PRO A 251 -2.16 -25.22 -10.84
C PRO A 251 -0.71 -25.52 -11.23
N GLU A 252 0.01 -24.51 -11.73
CA GLU A 252 1.42 -24.65 -12.13
C GLU A 252 2.33 -24.90 -10.92
N LEU A 253 2.04 -24.23 -9.79
CA LEU A 253 2.78 -24.41 -8.54
C LEU A 253 2.55 -25.79 -7.94
N GLN A 254 1.34 -26.33 -8.02
CA GLN A 254 1.04 -27.69 -7.60
C GLN A 254 1.76 -28.72 -8.46
N ALA A 255 1.76 -28.54 -9.79
CA ALA A 255 2.53 -29.40 -10.70
C ALA A 255 4.04 -29.31 -10.42
N LEU A 256 4.56 -28.13 -10.09
CA LEU A 256 5.95 -27.96 -9.70
C LEU A 256 6.29 -28.75 -8.41
N ALA A 257 5.43 -28.69 -7.38
CA ALA A 257 5.63 -29.45 -6.15
C ALA A 257 5.65 -30.97 -6.40
N GLN A 258 4.78 -31.47 -7.32
CA GLN A 258 4.79 -32.87 -7.76
C GLN A 258 6.10 -33.24 -8.47
N LYS A 259 6.53 -32.43 -9.42
CA LYS A 259 7.78 -32.65 -10.18
C LYS A 259 9.01 -32.69 -9.27
N LEU A 260 9.00 -31.94 -8.17
CA LEU A 260 10.09 -31.89 -7.19
C LEU A 260 9.99 -32.97 -6.08
N GLY A 261 8.93 -33.79 -6.09
CA GLY A 261 8.71 -34.83 -5.10
C GLY A 261 8.34 -34.33 -3.70
N VAL A 262 7.84 -33.09 -3.59
CA VAL A 262 7.46 -32.46 -2.30
C VAL A 262 5.97 -32.18 -2.18
N ALA A 263 5.13 -32.69 -3.08
CA ALA A 263 3.70 -32.42 -3.10
C ALA A 263 2.99 -32.80 -1.78
N GLY A 264 3.38 -33.90 -1.12
CA GLY A 264 2.83 -34.31 0.17
C GLY A 264 3.24 -33.44 1.36
N LYS A 265 4.16 -32.46 1.15
CA LYS A 265 4.68 -31.55 2.18
C LYS A 265 4.35 -30.08 1.90
N VAL A 266 3.75 -29.77 0.74
CA VAL A 266 3.38 -28.41 0.33
C VAL A 266 1.86 -28.27 0.39
N HIS A 267 1.38 -27.41 1.28
CA HIS A 267 -0.04 -27.24 1.58
C HIS A 267 -0.57 -25.89 1.09
N PHE A 268 -1.45 -25.89 0.09
CA PHE A 268 -2.11 -24.69 -0.43
C PHE A 268 -3.40 -24.43 0.35
N CYS A 269 -3.39 -23.47 1.27
CA CYS A 269 -4.51 -23.16 2.17
C CYS A 269 -5.58 -22.24 1.55
N GLY A 270 -5.34 -21.71 0.35
CA GLY A 270 -6.23 -20.74 -0.25
C GLY A 270 -6.22 -19.39 0.47
N PHE A 271 -7.22 -18.55 0.21
CA PHE A 271 -7.36 -17.26 0.88
C PHE A 271 -7.85 -17.45 2.32
N LEU A 272 -7.12 -16.92 3.28
CA LEU A 272 -7.44 -17.02 4.70
C LEU A 272 -8.01 -15.71 5.25
N SER A 273 -8.80 -15.82 6.32
CA SER A 273 -9.19 -14.66 7.12
C SER A 273 -7.97 -14.09 7.87
N GLN A 274 -8.04 -12.84 8.31
CA GLN A 274 -6.96 -12.25 9.11
C GLN A 274 -6.71 -13.03 10.41
N SER A 275 -7.77 -13.55 11.04
CA SER A 275 -7.65 -14.38 12.25
C SER A 275 -6.93 -15.72 11.98
N ASP A 276 -7.25 -16.38 10.84
CA ASP A 276 -6.61 -17.64 10.47
C ASP A 276 -5.14 -17.42 10.09
N LEU A 277 -4.85 -16.33 9.37
CA LEU A 277 -3.48 -15.99 9.01
C LEU A 277 -2.64 -15.68 10.26
N ARG A 278 -3.19 -14.94 11.24
CA ARG A 278 -2.50 -14.71 12.53
C ARG A 278 -2.20 -16.02 13.26
N ARG A 279 -3.14 -16.99 13.24
CA ARG A 279 -2.87 -18.32 13.81
C ARG A 279 -1.72 -19.04 13.11
N LEU A 280 -1.64 -18.93 11.78
CA LEU A 280 -0.51 -19.49 11.03
C LEU A 280 0.81 -18.82 11.34
N TYR A 281 0.84 -17.47 11.42
CA TYR A 281 2.04 -16.78 11.90
C TYR A 281 2.47 -17.23 13.29
N GLY A 282 1.52 -17.54 14.19
CA GLY A 282 1.79 -18.06 15.52
C GLY A 282 2.43 -19.45 15.55
N ARG A 283 2.12 -20.32 14.58
CA ARG A 283 2.57 -21.72 14.53
C ARG A 283 3.80 -21.93 13.66
N ALA A 284 3.97 -21.13 12.62
CA ALA A 284 5.09 -21.27 11.71
C ALA A 284 6.43 -21.00 12.40
N HIS A 285 7.51 -21.53 11.82
CA HIS A 285 8.86 -21.37 12.33
C HIS A 285 9.72 -20.45 11.45
N ILE A 286 9.52 -20.47 10.15
CA ILE A 286 10.22 -19.59 9.18
C ILE A 286 9.20 -19.00 8.23
N PHE A 287 9.34 -17.69 7.92
CA PHE A 287 8.57 -17.04 6.88
C PHE A 287 9.47 -16.80 5.65
N ILE A 288 9.06 -17.32 4.49
CA ILE A 288 9.78 -17.13 3.24
C ILE A 288 9.00 -16.22 2.29
N HIS A 289 9.68 -15.23 1.66
CA HIS A 289 9.04 -14.33 0.71
C HIS A 289 10.02 -13.91 -0.41
N PRO A 290 10.33 -14.80 -1.34
CA PRO A 290 11.34 -14.57 -2.37
C PRO A 290 10.74 -13.85 -3.59
N SER A 291 10.27 -12.60 -3.39
CA SER A 291 9.74 -11.78 -4.47
C SER A 291 10.76 -11.62 -5.59
N GLU A 292 10.27 -11.52 -6.81
CA GLU A 292 11.08 -11.37 -8.01
C GLU A 292 10.45 -10.38 -8.99
N THR A 293 11.26 -9.77 -9.83
CA THR A 293 10.82 -8.81 -10.84
C THR A 293 10.18 -9.55 -12.02
N PRO A 294 8.86 -9.38 -12.24
CA PRO A 294 8.19 -9.93 -13.42
C PRO A 294 8.48 -9.08 -14.66
N PRO A 295 8.08 -9.55 -15.87
CA PRO A 295 8.31 -8.83 -17.14
C PRO A 295 7.69 -7.42 -17.20
N ASP A 296 6.62 -7.15 -16.45
CA ASP A 296 5.99 -5.84 -16.37
C ASP A 296 6.70 -4.89 -15.38
N GLU A 297 7.84 -5.30 -14.82
CA GLU A 297 8.63 -4.55 -13.82
C GLU A 297 7.85 -4.10 -12.58
N ASN A 298 6.76 -4.79 -12.25
CA ASN A 298 5.96 -4.49 -11.08
C ASN A 298 6.71 -4.90 -9.80
N GLN A 299 7.32 -3.95 -9.13
CA GLN A 299 8.07 -4.19 -7.89
C GLN A 299 7.17 -4.14 -6.64
N GLU A 300 7.67 -4.75 -5.56
CA GLU A 300 7.08 -4.59 -4.23
C GLU A 300 7.53 -3.26 -3.60
N GLY A 301 6.63 -2.68 -2.76
CA GLY A 301 7.11 -1.91 -1.63
C GLY A 301 7.63 -2.87 -0.55
N VAL A 302 7.41 -2.59 0.71
CA VAL A 302 7.60 -3.58 1.78
C VAL A 302 6.31 -4.41 1.90
N PRO A 303 6.34 -5.73 1.65
CA PRO A 303 5.15 -6.57 1.77
C PRO A 303 4.63 -6.62 3.21
N ASN A 304 3.33 -6.31 3.40
CA ASN A 304 2.72 -6.35 4.73
C ASN A 304 2.89 -7.71 5.41
N SER A 305 2.82 -8.81 4.65
CA SER A 305 2.99 -10.16 5.20
C SER A 305 4.37 -10.41 5.79
N ILE A 306 5.43 -9.76 5.28
CA ILE A 306 6.76 -9.78 5.92
C ILE A 306 6.69 -9.05 7.26
N LEU A 307 6.13 -7.84 7.28
CA LEU A 307 6.01 -7.04 8.51
C LEU A 307 5.15 -7.75 9.56
N GLU A 308 4.03 -8.35 9.15
CA GLU A 308 3.15 -9.13 10.01
C GLU A 308 3.87 -10.36 10.60
N ALA A 309 4.64 -11.08 9.78
CA ALA A 309 5.46 -12.20 10.23
C ALA A 309 6.55 -11.76 11.22
N MET A 310 7.31 -10.71 10.89
CA MET A 310 8.35 -10.14 11.78
C MET A 310 7.77 -9.67 13.11
N ALA A 311 6.61 -9.01 13.11
CA ALA A 311 5.95 -8.55 14.33
C ALA A 311 5.60 -9.71 15.28
N THR A 312 5.22 -10.88 14.74
CA THR A 312 4.99 -12.08 15.56
C THR A 312 6.27 -12.81 15.97
N GLY A 313 7.43 -12.35 15.51
CA GLY A 313 8.73 -12.96 15.80
C GLY A 313 9.13 -14.08 14.84
N LEU A 314 8.55 -14.18 13.64
CA LEU A 314 9.03 -15.15 12.65
C LEU A 314 10.33 -14.67 12.01
N PRO A 315 11.39 -15.47 12.01
CA PRO A 315 12.57 -15.22 11.18
C PRO A 315 12.23 -15.19 9.70
N ILE A 316 12.83 -14.25 8.96
CA ILE A 316 12.52 -13.99 7.55
C ILE A 316 13.63 -14.50 6.64
N ILE A 317 13.23 -15.15 5.55
CA ILE A 317 14.07 -15.43 4.40
C ILE A 317 13.40 -14.80 3.17
N ALA A 318 14.09 -13.86 2.53
CA ALA A 318 13.50 -13.10 1.42
C ALA A 318 14.54 -12.82 0.33
N THR A 319 14.18 -12.01 -0.64
CA THR A 319 15.06 -11.55 -1.71
C THR A 319 15.35 -10.05 -1.61
N ARG A 320 16.47 -9.60 -2.20
CA ARG A 320 16.80 -8.18 -2.39
C ARG A 320 15.93 -7.59 -3.49
N HIS A 321 14.62 -7.55 -3.26
CA HIS A 321 13.63 -7.09 -4.22
C HIS A 321 12.87 -5.88 -3.69
N GLY A 322 12.77 -4.82 -4.49
CA GLY A 322 11.97 -3.63 -4.19
C GLY A 322 12.29 -3.02 -2.82
N GLY A 323 11.27 -2.84 -2.00
CA GLY A 323 11.41 -2.29 -0.63
C GLY A 323 11.72 -3.33 0.45
N ILE A 324 11.87 -4.61 0.15
CA ILE A 324 12.12 -5.65 1.16
C ILE A 324 13.38 -5.35 1.99
N PRO A 325 14.52 -4.88 1.41
CA PRO A 325 15.72 -4.53 2.18
C PRO A 325 15.53 -3.37 3.17
N GLU A 326 14.42 -2.65 3.11
CA GLU A 326 14.12 -1.61 4.10
C GLU A 326 13.58 -2.17 5.43
N ALA A 327 13.04 -3.39 5.41
CA ALA A 327 12.55 -4.09 6.61
C ALA A 327 13.48 -5.22 7.04
N VAL A 328 14.06 -5.94 6.07
CA VAL A 328 14.92 -7.10 6.33
C VAL A 328 16.37 -6.70 6.05
N THR A 329 17.20 -6.71 7.08
CA THR A 329 18.63 -6.47 7.00
C THR A 329 19.39 -7.80 7.08
N GLU A 330 20.23 -8.05 6.07
CA GLU A 330 21.02 -9.27 5.92
C GLU A 330 21.82 -9.58 7.19
N ASN A 331 21.72 -10.82 7.68
CA ASN A 331 22.39 -11.33 8.86
C ASN A 331 22.06 -10.61 10.19
N LEU A 332 21.15 -9.63 10.21
CA LEU A 332 20.71 -8.95 11.43
C LEU A 332 19.35 -9.48 11.89
N ASN A 333 18.34 -9.38 11.03
CA ASN A 333 16.96 -9.77 11.34
C ASN A 333 16.33 -10.72 10.30
N GLY A 334 17.14 -11.21 9.34
CA GLY A 334 16.73 -12.16 8.31
C GLY A 334 17.86 -12.45 7.34
N PHE A 335 17.56 -13.29 6.35
CA PHE A 335 18.41 -13.54 5.21
C PHE A 335 17.82 -12.94 3.94
N LEU A 336 18.70 -12.34 3.11
CA LEU A 336 18.36 -11.80 1.81
C LEU A 336 19.21 -12.48 0.72
N SER A 337 18.56 -13.16 -0.21
CA SER A 337 19.18 -13.70 -1.43
C SER A 337 18.92 -12.78 -2.62
N ASP A 338 19.67 -12.96 -3.70
CA ASP A 338 19.31 -12.33 -4.96
C ASP A 338 18.05 -12.99 -5.55
N GLU A 339 17.33 -12.26 -6.40
CA GLU A 339 16.14 -12.78 -7.05
C GLU A 339 16.47 -14.07 -7.83
N ARG A 340 15.61 -15.08 -7.69
CA ARG A 340 15.77 -16.40 -8.37
C ARG A 340 16.99 -17.22 -7.95
N ASP A 341 17.76 -16.80 -6.94
CA ASP A 341 18.83 -17.64 -6.38
C ASP A 341 18.28 -18.70 -5.42
N ILE A 342 17.76 -19.77 -6.01
CA ILE A 342 17.15 -20.90 -5.31
C ILE A 342 18.12 -21.56 -4.33
N LYS A 343 19.42 -21.66 -4.72
CA LYS A 343 20.43 -22.33 -3.89
C LYS A 343 20.73 -21.52 -2.63
N SER A 344 20.81 -20.19 -2.75
CA SER A 344 21.01 -19.31 -1.61
C SER A 344 19.81 -19.37 -0.66
N LEU A 345 18.57 -19.26 -1.20
CA LEU A 345 17.35 -19.39 -0.40
C LEU A 345 17.30 -20.73 0.38
N GLY A 346 17.60 -21.86 -0.28
CA GLY A 346 17.63 -23.17 0.36
C GLY A 346 18.70 -23.28 1.45
N ARG A 347 19.93 -22.78 1.18
CA ARG A 347 21.01 -22.75 2.19
C ARG A 347 20.66 -21.87 3.38
N SER A 348 20.02 -20.74 3.16
CA SER A 348 19.57 -19.84 4.24
C SER A 348 18.56 -20.52 5.16
N MET A 349 17.64 -21.31 4.61
CA MET A 349 16.69 -22.11 5.39
C MET A 349 17.43 -23.15 6.25
N VAL A 350 18.39 -23.88 5.67
CA VAL A 350 19.19 -24.88 6.37
C VAL A 350 20.07 -24.25 7.45
N ALA A 351 20.75 -23.13 7.14
CA ALA A 351 21.58 -22.42 8.11
C ALA A 351 20.78 -21.94 9.32
N LEU A 352 19.57 -21.42 9.09
CA LEU A 352 18.67 -20.98 10.17
C LEU A 352 18.18 -22.17 11.02
N ALA A 353 17.88 -23.30 10.39
CA ALA A 353 17.42 -24.51 11.07
C ALA A 353 18.51 -25.26 11.84
N ASN A 354 19.79 -24.95 11.61
CA ASN A 354 20.92 -25.53 12.30
C ASN A 354 21.53 -24.62 13.39
N SER A 355 20.96 -23.40 13.61
CA SER A 355 21.47 -22.46 14.62
C SER A 355 20.36 -21.87 15.49
N PRO A 356 20.15 -22.42 16.69
CA PRO A 356 19.20 -21.86 17.67
C PRO A 356 19.49 -20.40 18.01
N GLU A 357 20.77 -20.01 18.08
CA GLU A 357 21.21 -18.64 18.38
C GLU A 357 20.82 -17.67 17.26
N LEU A 358 21.03 -18.07 16.00
CA LEU A 358 20.67 -17.29 14.83
C LEU A 358 19.15 -17.12 14.75
N TYR A 359 18.42 -18.21 15.00
CA TYR A 359 16.97 -18.24 15.03
C TYR A 359 16.40 -17.24 16.06
N ALA A 360 16.89 -17.30 17.32
CA ALA A 360 16.48 -16.41 18.39
C ALA A 360 16.83 -14.93 18.08
N ARG A 361 18.02 -14.69 17.54
CA ARG A 361 18.47 -13.35 17.17
C ARG A 361 17.58 -12.75 16.07
N PHE A 362 17.29 -13.47 14.99
CA PHE A 362 16.44 -12.97 13.91
C PHE A 362 15.01 -12.71 14.38
N SER A 363 14.47 -13.57 15.23
CA SER A 363 13.17 -13.39 15.85
C SER A 363 13.10 -12.08 16.64
N ALA A 364 14.07 -11.84 17.53
CA ALA A 364 14.10 -10.64 18.39
C ALA A 364 14.34 -9.36 17.58
N ALA A 365 15.37 -9.35 16.70
CA ALA A 365 15.73 -8.19 15.91
C ALA A 365 14.65 -7.82 14.88
N GLY A 366 13.97 -8.82 14.29
CA GLY A 366 12.87 -8.60 13.36
C GLY A 366 11.71 -7.86 14.03
N ARG A 367 11.33 -8.26 15.23
CA ARG A 367 10.28 -7.60 16.00
C ARG A 367 10.63 -6.15 16.33
N LEU A 368 11.86 -5.91 16.77
CA LEU A 368 12.33 -4.57 17.10
C LEU A 368 12.28 -3.66 15.88
N ALA A 369 12.81 -4.11 14.74
CA ALA A 369 12.82 -3.34 13.49
C ALA A 369 11.40 -2.93 13.04
N VAL A 370 10.42 -3.83 13.17
CA VAL A 370 9.03 -3.50 12.81
C VAL A 370 8.41 -2.55 13.82
N ALA A 371 8.67 -2.72 15.12
CA ALA A 371 8.12 -1.85 16.15
C ALA A 371 8.64 -0.41 16.02
N GLU A 372 9.88 -0.23 15.64
CA GLU A 372 10.50 1.10 15.50
C GLU A 372 10.13 1.81 14.20
N ASN A 373 9.96 1.06 13.08
CA ASN A 373 9.90 1.68 11.75
C ASN A 373 8.59 1.44 11.00
N PHE A 374 7.78 0.44 11.40
CA PHE A 374 6.59 0.01 10.67
C PHE A 374 5.36 -0.15 11.56
N ASP A 375 5.36 0.38 12.78
CA ASP A 375 4.13 0.52 13.54
C ASP A 375 3.20 1.51 12.83
N GLN A 376 1.95 1.11 12.66
CA GLN A 376 0.91 1.93 12.05
C GLN A 376 0.74 3.28 12.77
N GLU A 377 0.91 3.33 14.08
CA GLU A 377 0.81 4.60 14.83
C GLU A 377 1.95 5.56 14.50
N ILE A 378 3.15 5.04 14.24
CA ILE A 378 4.31 5.84 13.83
C ILE A 378 4.12 6.34 12.40
N THR A 379 3.80 5.43 11.48
CA THR A 379 3.66 5.78 10.05
C THR A 379 2.48 6.71 9.77
N ASN A 380 1.39 6.59 10.55
CA ASN A 380 0.25 7.51 10.46
C ASN A 380 0.57 8.88 11.05
N ARG A 381 1.28 8.97 12.18
CA ARG A 381 1.73 10.28 12.72
C ARG A 381 2.62 11.02 11.72
N GLU A 382 3.49 10.30 11.02
CA GLU A 382 4.33 10.88 9.97
C GLU A 382 3.47 11.38 8.80
N LEU A 383 2.45 10.61 8.37
CA LEU A 383 1.52 11.06 7.34
C LEU A 383 0.76 12.32 7.75
N GLU A 384 0.26 12.36 8.98
CA GLU A 384 -0.45 13.53 9.51
C GLU A 384 0.46 14.77 9.61
N ARG A 385 1.75 14.58 9.94
CA ARG A 385 2.76 15.65 9.91
C ARG A 385 2.95 16.18 8.47
N ILE A 386 3.01 15.30 7.47
CA ILE A 386 3.09 15.70 6.07
C ILE A 386 1.84 16.50 5.67
N TYR A 387 0.65 16.10 6.11
CA TYR A 387 -0.59 16.85 5.84
C TYR A 387 -0.52 18.27 6.45
N GLU A 388 -0.10 18.39 7.70
CA GLU A 388 0.07 19.67 8.39
C GLU A 388 1.07 20.57 7.65
N GLU A 389 2.24 20.05 7.26
CA GLU A 389 3.26 20.79 6.50
C GLU A 389 2.73 21.31 5.15
N VAL A 390 2.04 20.45 4.41
CA VAL A 390 1.49 20.79 3.09
C VAL A 390 0.41 21.87 3.20
N CYS A 391 -0.49 21.76 4.16
CA CYS A 391 -1.55 22.76 4.35
C CYS A 391 -0.99 24.11 4.82
N HIS A 392 0.01 24.12 5.69
CA HIS A 392 0.66 25.36 6.14
C HIS A 392 1.51 26.02 5.04
N SER A 393 2.20 25.24 4.23
CA SER A 393 2.99 25.77 3.09
C SER A 393 2.10 26.32 1.97
N GLY A 394 0.89 25.78 1.80
CA GLY A 394 -0.09 26.23 0.79
C GLY A 394 -0.60 27.64 1.05
N VAL A 395 -0.69 28.07 2.30
CA VAL A 395 -1.06 29.44 2.69
C VAL A 395 -0.06 30.48 2.13
N VAL A 396 1.21 30.08 1.92
CA VAL A 396 2.25 30.96 1.35
C VAL A 396 2.17 31.08 -0.18
N GLN A 397 1.52 30.13 -0.87
CA GLN A 397 1.40 30.16 -2.33
C GLN A 397 0.19 30.98 -2.84
N GLU A 398 -0.83 31.20 -2.02
CA GLU A 398 -1.97 32.06 -2.40
C GLU A 398 -1.56 33.53 -2.66
N SER A 399 -0.47 34.00 -2.07
CA SER A 399 0.04 35.35 -2.29
C SER A 399 0.72 35.57 -3.68
N LYS A 400 0.92 34.50 -4.48
CA LYS A 400 1.64 34.59 -5.78
C LYS A 400 0.80 34.26 -7.01
N ARG A 401 -0.46 33.82 -6.84
CA ARG A 401 -1.39 33.63 -7.96
C ARG A 401 -2.41 34.75 -7.93
N GLY A 402 -2.23 35.73 -8.84
CA GLY A 402 -3.16 36.82 -9.03
C GLY A 402 -4.59 36.32 -9.23
N GLU A 403 -5.56 37.12 -8.79
CA GLU A 403 -6.99 36.90 -8.86
C GLU A 403 -7.44 36.42 -10.25
N VAL A 404 -7.76 35.13 -10.35
CA VAL A 404 -8.62 34.64 -11.43
C VAL A 404 -10.01 34.51 -10.83
N ALA A 405 -10.88 35.48 -11.17
CA ALA A 405 -12.29 35.49 -10.76
C ALA A 405 -12.97 34.19 -11.17
N LEU A 406 -13.52 33.47 -10.20
CA LEU A 406 -14.39 32.32 -10.41
C LEU A 406 -15.70 32.80 -11.05
N PRO A 407 -16.24 32.15 -12.10
CA PRO A 407 -17.59 32.44 -12.57
C PRO A 407 -18.59 32.09 -11.45
N ALA A 408 -19.53 32.99 -11.21
CA ALA A 408 -20.57 32.91 -10.20
C ALA A 408 -21.31 31.56 -10.23
N PRO A 409 -21.68 31.00 -9.08
CA PRO A 409 -22.44 29.74 -9.02
C PRO A 409 -23.85 29.98 -9.61
N LEU A 410 -24.18 29.22 -10.64
CA LEU A 410 -25.56 29.01 -11.09
C LEU A 410 -26.33 28.20 -10.03
N ILE A 411 -26.72 28.87 -8.94
CA ILE A 411 -27.72 28.39 -8.00
C ILE A 411 -29.06 28.97 -8.45
N GLU A 412 -29.69 28.38 -9.45
CA GLU A 412 -31.13 28.47 -9.63
C GLU A 412 -31.64 27.21 -10.35
N SER A 413 -32.68 26.60 -9.75
CA SER A 413 -33.52 25.52 -10.26
C SER A 413 -33.11 24.05 -10.03
N VAL A 414 -33.01 23.61 -8.76
CA VAL A 414 -33.38 22.23 -8.38
C VAL A 414 -34.11 22.25 -7.01
N VAL A 415 -35.22 23.01 -6.92
CA VAL A 415 -36.28 22.76 -5.95
C VAL A 415 -37.57 23.01 -6.69
N ALA A 416 -38.10 22.03 -7.40
CA ALA A 416 -39.49 21.76 -7.75
C ALA A 416 -39.55 20.79 -8.94
N LYS A 417 -39.60 19.51 -8.71
CA LYS A 417 -40.60 18.57 -9.24
C LYS A 417 -40.26 17.16 -8.75
#